data_889751bedc3b9ba929e0f264f3387917
#
_entry.id   889751bedc3b9ba929e0f264f3387917
#
_cell.length_a   1.000
_cell.length_b   1.000
_cell.length_c   1.000
_cell.angle_alpha   90.00
_cell.angle_beta   90.00
_cell.angle_gamma   90.00
#
_symmetry.space_group_name_H-M   'P 1'
#
loop_
_entity.id
_entity.type
_entity.pdbx_description
1 polymer ?
#
loop_
_entity_poly.entity_id
_entity_poly.type
_entity_poly.pdbx_seq_one_letter_code
_entity_poly.pdbx_strand_id
1 'polypeptide(L)'
;MGRRIMIVGNGELPPGVAGFIDLSDIVIRFNDCRSLGAGGSRTDVVAVCNTGRPGQEMTEDSDWRESDGVRQASALWSVRDPAKFSEMESGIRARWPELTDFCADYTAGFAAIARETGKSHIVIPRDVHERLDAALAAYAPASYVCPSTGLVAIAHVLESVSGDGDEVAIAGFGHQGWSGHPFAAEQQLVEALSNEGRLTRVSATSIFSASQGA
;
A
#
# COMPACT_ATOMS: atom_id res chain seq x y z
N MET A 1 -12.25 14.87 -17.29
CA MET A 1 -12.71 13.95 -16.22
C MET A 1 -11.49 13.61 -15.39
N GLY A 2 -11.61 13.59 -14.09
CA GLY A 2 -10.54 13.11 -13.20
C GLY A 2 -10.34 11.61 -13.35
N ARG A 3 -9.16 11.11 -12.92
CA ARG A 3 -8.83 9.68 -12.91
C ARG A 3 -9.47 9.01 -11.71
N ARG A 4 -9.79 7.73 -11.84
CA ARG A 4 -10.07 6.86 -10.70
C ARG A 4 -8.83 6.08 -10.32
N ILE A 5 -8.35 6.28 -9.08
CA ILE A 5 -7.20 5.59 -8.51
C ILE A 5 -7.71 4.59 -7.48
N MET A 6 -7.47 3.31 -7.73
CA MET A 6 -7.92 2.22 -6.88
C MET A 6 -6.74 1.60 -6.13
N ILE A 7 -6.80 1.59 -4.81
CA ILE A 7 -5.80 0.97 -3.94
C ILE A 7 -6.41 -0.30 -3.36
N VAL A 8 -5.85 -1.46 -3.71
CA VAL A 8 -6.41 -2.77 -3.39
C VAL A 8 -5.52 -3.50 -2.39
N GLY A 9 -5.96 -3.55 -1.14
CA GLY A 9 -5.30 -4.31 -0.08
C GLY A 9 -5.44 -5.83 -0.26
N ASN A 10 -4.75 -6.57 0.61
CA ASN A 10 -4.73 -8.04 0.60
C ASN A 10 -5.78 -8.68 1.54
N GLY A 11 -6.70 -7.89 2.09
CA GLY A 11 -7.81 -8.36 2.93
C GLY A 11 -9.03 -8.78 2.12
N GLU A 12 -10.11 -9.07 2.84
CA GLU A 12 -11.37 -9.50 2.24
C GLU A 12 -11.96 -8.42 1.32
N LEU A 13 -12.48 -8.84 0.19
CA LEU A 13 -13.05 -7.98 -0.84
C LEU A 13 -14.57 -8.17 -0.95
N PRO A 14 -15.33 -7.09 -1.20
CA PRO A 14 -16.76 -7.21 -1.46
C PRO A 14 -17.02 -8.07 -2.72
N PRO A 15 -18.07 -8.93 -2.70
CA PRO A 15 -18.46 -9.67 -3.90
C PRO A 15 -18.75 -8.73 -5.08
N GLY A 16 -18.30 -9.11 -6.28
CA GLY A 16 -18.53 -8.37 -7.51
C GLY A 16 -17.64 -7.13 -7.72
N VAL A 17 -16.66 -6.88 -6.85
CA VAL A 17 -15.79 -5.71 -6.92
C VAL A 17 -14.80 -5.74 -8.09
N ALA A 18 -14.50 -6.91 -8.64
CA ALA A 18 -13.47 -7.12 -9.67
C ALA A 18 -13.61 -6.18 -10.87
N GLY A 19 -14.80 -6.15 -11.48
CA GLY A 19 -15.06 -5.26 -12.63
C GLY A 19 -14.94 -3.77 -12.28
N PHE A 20 -15.32 -3.36 -11.07
CA PHE A 20 -15.17 -1.99 -10.61
C PHE A 20 -13.70 -1.60 -10.45
N ILE A 21 -12.87 -2.52 -9.93
CA ILE A 21 -11.42 -2.33 -9.82
C ILE A 21 -10.79 -2.23 -11.21
N ASP A 22 -11.09 -3.17 -12.12
CA ASP A 22 -10.47 -3.22 -13.45
C ASP A 22 -10.84 -2.04 -14.37
N LEU A 23 -11.95 -1.35 -14.08
CA LEU A 23 -12.37 -0.11 -14.76
C LEU A 23 -11.66 1.15 -14.24
N SER A 24 -10.84 1.06 -13.20
CA SER A 24 -10.09 2.21 -12.68
C SER A 24 -8.91 2.56 -13.59
N ASP A 25 -8.52 3.85 -13.61
CA ASP A 25 -7.41 4.34 -14.43
C ASP A 25 -6.04 3.87 -13.91
N ILE A 26 -5.92 3.75 -12.59
CA ILE A 26 -4.72 3.24 -11.91
C ILE A 26 -5.15 2.25 -10.82
N VAL A 27 -4.54 1.07 -10.84
CA VAL A 27 -4.73 0.03 -9.81
C VAL A 27 -3.42 -0.25 -9.09
N ILE A 28 -3.39 -0.03 -7.77
CA ILE A 28 -2.24 -0.24 -6.91
C ILE A 28 -2.51 -1.46 -6.04
N ARG A 29 -1.58 -2.45 -6.05
CA ARG A 29 -1.63 -3.64 -5.19
C ARG A 29 -0.37 -3.75 -4.34
N PHE A 30 -0.35 -4.71 -3.42
CA PHE A 30 0.71 -4.82 -2.41
C PHE A 30 1.39 -6.17 -2.43
N ASN A 31 2.73 -6.17 -2.36
CA ASN A 31 3.58 -7.34 -2.17
C ASN A 31 3.22 -8.47 -3.16
N ASP A 32 2.61 -9.55 -2.69
CA ASP A 32 2.24 -10.74 -3.47
C ASP A 32 0.96 -10.56 -4.30
N CYS A 33 0.35 -9.38 -4.30
CA CYS A 33 -0.91 -9.11 -5.01
C CYS A 33 -2.02 -10.13 -4.71
N ARG A 34 -2.15 -10.61 -3.46
CA ARG A 34 -3.07 -11.69 -3.07
C ARG A 34 -4.55 -11.45 -3.42
N SER A 35 -4.91 -10.20 -3.63
CA SER A 35 -6.25 -9.81 -4.07
C SER A 35 -6.50 -10.00 -5.57
N LEU A 36 -5.49 -10.39 -6.35
CA LEU A 36 -5.64 -10.66 -7.79
C LEU A 36 -6.65 -11.81 -8.01
N GLY A 37 -7.44 -11.73 -9.05
CA GLY A 37 -8.54 -12.65 -9.31
C GLY A 37 -9.84 -12.20 -8.63
N ALA A 38 -10.00 -12.37 -7.33
CA ALA A 38 -11.19 -11.91 -6.59
C ALA A 38 -11.37 -10.38 -6.67
N GLY A 39 -10.28 -9.63 -6.73
CA GLY A 39 -10.25 -8.18 -6.89
C GLY A 39 -9.89 -7.73 -8.30
N GLY A 40 -10.27 -8.48 -9.34
CA GLY A 40 -9.94 -8.16 -10.72
C GLY A 40 -8.55 -8.61 -11.13
N SER A 41 -8.19 -8.30 -12.38
CA SER A 41 -6.95 -8.74 -13.01
C SER A 41 -5.92 -7.62 -13.17
N ARG A 42 -6.35 -6.36 -13.21
CA ARG A 42 -5.50 -5.21 -13.49
C ARG A 42 -4.55 -4.89 -12.33
N THR A 43 -3.29 -4.59 -12.68
CA THR A 43 -2.27 -4.07 -11.75
C THR A 43 -1.37 -3.10 -12.50
N ASP A 44 -1.37 -1.83 -12.13
CA ASP A 44 -0.51 -0.81 -12.72
C ASP A 44 0.72 -0.56 -11.85
N VAL A 45 0.57 -0.70 -10.52
CA VAL A 45 1.62 -0.48 -9.53
C VAL A 45 1.62 -1.61 -8.50
N VAL A 46 2.80 -2.12 -8.17
CA VAL A 46 3.00 -2.95 -6.98
C VAL A 46 3.78 -2.16 -5.93
N ALA A 47 3.13 -1.87 -4.82
CA ALA A 47 3.74 -1.24 -3.65
C ALA A 47 4.30 -2.32 -2.72
N VAL A 48 5.63 -2.33 -2.53
CA VAL A 48 6.35 -3.40 -1.84
C VAL A 48 6.89 -2.95 -0.49
N CYS A 49 6.82 -3.84 0.49
CA CYS A 49 7.58 -3.72 1.72
C CYS A 49 9.05 -4.04 1.41
N ASN A 50 9.87 -3.02 1.26
CA ASN A 50 11.27 -3.14 0.82
C ASN A 50 12.27 -3.33 1.97
N THR A 51 11.81 -3.66 3.20
CA THR A 51 12.70 -3.97 4.32
C THR A 51 12.33 -5.28 5.00
N GLY A 52 13.29 -5.88 5.70
CA GLY A 52 13.12 -7.11 6.46
C GLY A 52 12.81 -8.32 5.59
N ARG A 53 12.25 -9.36 6.22
CA ARG A 53 11.95 -10.64 5.54
C ARG A 53 11.07 -10.51 4.31
N PRO A 54 9.98 -9.72 4.32
CA PRO A 54 9.17 -9.57 3.11
C PRO A 54 9.95 -8.98 1.93
N GLY A 55 10.85 -8.02 2.19
CA GLY A 55 11.70 -7.43 1.17
C GLY A 55 12.71 -8.44 0.63
N GLN A 56 13.32 -9.24 1.53
CA GLN A 56 14.23 -10.30 1.17
C GLN A 56 13.55 -11.35 0.29
N GLU A 57 12.46 -11.94 0.78
CA GLU A 57 11.73 -12.99 0.09
C GLU A 57 11.35 -12.56 -1.33
N MET A 58 10.73 -11.39 -1.51
CA MET A 58 10.33 -10.91 -2.84
C MET A 58 11.54 -10.64 -3.77
N THR A 59 12.68 -10.17 -3.25
CA THR A 59 13.85 -9.90 -4.10
C THR A 59 14.61 -11.16 -4.49
N GLU A 60 14.53 -12.22 -3.69
CA GLU A 60 15.19 -13.52 -3.94
C GLU A 60 14.27 -14.48 -4.73
N ASP A 61 12.96 -14.29 -4.69
CA ASP A 61 11.98 -15.18 -5.33
C ASP A 61 11.75 -14.83 -6.80
N SER A 62 12.14 -15.75 -7.70
CA SER A 62 11.86 -15.64 -9.13
C SER A 62 10.38 -15.74 -9.45
N ASP A 63 9.61 -16.55 -8.71
CA ASP A 63 8.17 -16.78 -8.98
C ASP A 63 7.38 -15.51 -8.65
N TRP A 64 7.80 -14.74 -7.64
CA TRP A 64 7.23 -13.42 -7.37
C TRP A 64 7.37 -12.48 -8.56
N ARG A 65 8.57 -12.43 -9.19
CA ARG A 65 8.84 -11.57 -10.37
C ARG A 65 7.99 -11.96 -11.57
N GLU A 66 7.73 -13.25 -11.74
CA GLU A 66 6.95 -13.82 -12.84
C GLU A 66 5.44 -13.86 -12.55
N SER A 67 4.99 -13.49 -11.35
CA SER A 67 3.58 -13.47 -11.00
C SER A 67 2.81 -12.46 -11.86
N ASP A 68 1.54 -12.75 -12.14
CA ASP A 68 0.71 -11.93 -13.04
C ASP A 68 0.62 -10.47 -12.60
N GLY A 69 0.48 -10.22 -11.29
CA GLY A 69 0.41 -8.86 -10.75
C GLY A 69 1.69 -8.08 -10.98
N VAL A 70 2.85 -8.69 -10.74
CA VAL A 70 4.15 -8.05 -10.92
C VAL A 70 4.46 -7.87 -12.40
N ARG A 71 4.17 -8.87 -13.24
CA ARG A 71 4.40 -8.77 -14.69
C ARG A 71 3.59 -7.67 -15.35
N GLN A 72 2.33 -7.50 -14.97
CA GLN A 72 1.45 -6.47 -15.55
C GLN A 72 1.83 -5.05 -15.08
N ALA A 73 2.34 -4.91 -13.87
CA ALA A 73 2.66 -3.60 -13.32
C ALA A 73 3.69 -2.86 -14.17
N SER A 74 3.46 -1.57 -14.38
CA SER A 74 4.40 -0.65 -15.01
C SER A 74 5.34 0.02 -14.00
N ALA A 75 5.03 -0.09 -12.69
CA ALA A 75 5.81 0.53 -11.62
C ALA A 75 5.92 -0.35 -10.38
N LEU A 76 7.07 -0.26 -9.71
CA LEU A 76 7.30 -0.76 -8.36
C LEU A 76 7.51 0.41 -7.41
N TRP A 77 6.81 0.44 -6.28
CA TRP A 77 6.99 1.43 -5.23
C TRP A 77 7.59 0.78 -3.99
N SER A 78 8.83 1.10 -3.67
CA SER A 78 9.42 0.80 -2.36
C SER A 78 8.78 1.71 -1.32
N VAL A 79 8.01 1.12 -0.40
CA VAL A 79 7.16 1.89 0.51
C VAL A 79 7.94 2.50 1.66
N ARG A 80 9.05 1.88 2.08
CA ARG A 80 9.83 2.33 3.25
C ARG A 80 11.04 3.16 2.83
N ASP A 81 11.18 4.36 3.39
CA ASP A 81 12.35 5.21 3.17
C ASP A 81 13.57 4.60 3.89
N PRO A 82 14.66 4.24 3.18
CA PRO A 82 15.81 3.55 3.77
C PRO A 82 16.51 4.35 4.87
N ALA A 83 16.60 5.68 4.70
CA ALA A 83 17.28 6.51 5.69
C ALA A 83 16.47 6.57 7.00
N LYS A 84 15.15 6.77 6.91
CA LYS A 84 14.26 6.74 8.09
C LYS A 84 14.36 5.40 8.83
N PHE A 85 14.29 4.27 8.10
CA PHE A 85 14.31 2.95 8.72
C PHE A 85 15.69 2.60 9.31
N SER A 86 16.78 3.06 8.69
CA SER A 86 18.13 2.95 9.27
C SER A 86 18.26 3.72 10.59
N GLU A 87 17.72 4.94 10.67
CA GLU A 87 17.71 5.73 11.91
C GLU A 87 16.87 5.08 13.03
N MET A 88 15.78 4.40 12.67
CA MET A 88 14.89 3.72 13.62
C MET A 88 15.49 2.42 14.18
N GLU A 89 16.51 1.83 13.54
CA GLU A 89 17.00 0.48 13.82
C GLU A 89 17.40 0.28 15.29
N SER A 90 18.17 1.20 15.87
CA SER A 90 18.62 1.10 17.27
C SER A 90 17.45 1.11 18.26
N GLY A 91 16.46 1.97 18.02
CA GLY A 91 15.24 2.04 18.84
C GLY A 91 14.37 0.79 18.72
N ILE A 92 14.23 0.27 17.50
CA ILE A 92 13.48 -0.97 17.24
C ILE A 92 14.16 -2.15 17.94
N ARG A 93 15.47 -2.32 17.79
CA ARG A 93 16.25 -3.40 18.45
C ARG A 93 16.14 -3.34 19.99
N ALA A 94 16.15 -2.13 20.56
CA ALA A 94 16.04 -1.96 22.01
C ALA A 94 14.65 -2.35 22.53
N ARG A 95 13.60 -2.10 21.76
CA ARG A 95 12.22 -2.29 22.20
C ARG A 95 11.61 -3.62 21.75
N TRP A 96 12.02 -4.11 20.59
CA TRP A 96 11.58 -5.36 19.96
C TRP A 96 12.79 -6.17 19.50
N PRO A 97 13.53 -6.79 20.44
CA PRO A 97 14.78 -7.47 20.13
C PRO A 97 14.64 -8.66 19.15
N GLU A 98 13.43 -9.17 18.97
CA GLU A 98 13.11 -10.20 17.98
C GLU A 98 13.10 -9.70 16.53
N LEU A 99 13.03 -8.38 16.32
CA LEU A 99 12.99 -7.76 14.98
C LEU A 99 14.39 -7.40 14.48
N THR A 100 15.33 -8.35 14.51
CA THR A 100 16.75 -8.12 14.22
C THR A 100 17.04 -7.71 12.78
N ASP A 101 16.21 -8.16 11.84
CA ASP A 101 16.32 -7.96 10.39
C ASP A 101 15.31 -6.95 9.83
N PHE A 102 14.44 -6.40 10.68
CA PHE A 102 13.32 -5.55 10.27
C PHE A 102 13.72 -4.35 9.40
N CYS A 103 14.87 -3.73 9.72
CA CYS A 103 15.40 -2.57 8.99
C CYS A 103 16.39 -2.94 7.88
N ALA A 104 16.64 -4.24 7.63
CA ALA A 104 17.47 -4.65 6.50
C ALA A 104 16.86 -4.16 5.18
N ASP A 105 17.62 -3.39 4.40
CA ASP A 105 17.14 -2.67 3.22
C ASP A 105 17.35 -3.47 1.93
N TYR A 106 16.28 -3.68 1.18
CA TYR A 106 16.26 -4.36 -0.12
C TYR A 106 15.86 -3.43 -1.27
N THR A 107 15.85 -2.11 -1.05
CA THR A 107 15.47 -1.10 -2.06
C THR A 107 16.29 -1.22 -3.34
N ALA A 108 17.59 -1.46 -3.22
CA ALA A 108 18.47 -1.66 -4.38
C ALA A 108 18.09 -2.89 -5.22
N GLY A 109 17.61 -3.97 -4.56
CA GLY A 109 17.09 -5.17 -5.23
C GLY A 109 15.86 -4.86 -6.06
N PHE A 110 14.88 -4.14 -5.50
CA PHE A 110 13.68 -3.73 -6.25
C PHE A 110 14.00 -2.77 -7.38
N ALA A 111 14.95 -1.85 -7.20
CA ALA A 111 15.42 -0.97 -8.27
C ALA A 111 16.07 -1.76 -9.42
N ALA A 112 16.83 -2.82 -9.11
CA ALA A 112 17.41 -3.70 -10.11
C ALA A 112 16.32 -4.47 -10.87
N ILE A 113 15.37 -5.08 -10.17
CA ILE A 113 14.22 -5.80 -10.76
C ILE A 113 13.43 -4.87 -11.69
N ALA A 114 13.12 -3.66 -11.24
CA ALA A 114 12.39 -2.69 -12.06
C ALA A 114 13.13 -2.36 -13.35
N ARG A 115 14.44 -2.09 -13.26
CA ARG A 115 15.29 -1.82 -14.42
C ARG A 115 15.33 -3.00 -15.40
N GLU A 116 15.51 -4.23 -14.88
CA GLU A 116 15.57 -5.46 -15.68
C GLU A 116 14.26 -5.76 -16.39
N THR A 117 13.13 -5.41 -15.76
CA THR A 117 11.78 -5.65 -16.30
C THR A 117 11.16 -4.45 -17.01
N GLY A 118 11.91 -3.35 -17.18
CA GLY A 118 11.45 -2.15 -17.86
C GLY A 118 10.39 -1.35 -17.10
N LYS A 119 10.32 -1.49 -15.77
CA LYS A 119 9.35 -0.80 -14.92
C LYS A 119 9.97 0.48 -14.32
N SER A 120 9.14 1.46 -14.01
CA SER A 120 9.57 2.57 -13.18
C SER A 120 9.72 2.12 -11.72
N HIS A 121 10.62 2.78 -10.99
CA HIS A 121 10.81 2.52 -9.56
C HIS A 121 10.86 3.84 -8.81
N ILE A 122 10.13 3.92 -7.71
CA ILE A 122 10.24 5.02 -6.75
C ILE A 122 10.40 4.48 -5.34
N VAL A 123 10.95 5.30 -4.47
CA VAL A 123 10.87 5.13 -3.01
C VAL A 123 9.89 6.18 -2.50
N ILE A 124 8.90 5.77 -1.70
CA ILE A 124 7.98 6.74 -1.09
C ILE A 124 8.78 7.65 -0.15
N PRO A 125 8.71 8.99 -0.33
CA PRO A 125 9.56 9.92 0.39
C PRO A 125 9.35 9.90 1.91
N ARG A 126 10.42 10.20 2.65
CA ARG A 126 10.44 10.25 4.11
C ARG A 126 9.37 11.18 4.70
N ASP A 127 9.13 12.32 4.08
CA ASP A 127 8.17 13.33 4.55
C ASP A 127 6.72 12.81 4.56
N VAL A 128 6.36 11.87 3.66
CA VAL A 128 5.07 11.17 3.71
C VAL A 128 4.96 10.37 5.01
N HIS A 129 6.02 9.66 5.41
CA HIS A 129 6.04 8.90 6.66
C HIS A 129 5.93 9.81 7.89
N GLU A 130 6.65 10.93 7.89
CA GLU A 130 6.65 11.87 9.02
C GLU A 130 5.29 12.54 9.21
N ARG A 131 4.65 12.97 8.12
CA ARG A 131 3.27 13.50 8.18
C ARG A 131 2.27 12.44 8.63
N LEU A 132 2.45 11.20 8.17
CA LEU A 132 1.59 10.10 8.57
C LEU A 132 1.74 9.76 10.06
N ASP A 133 2.96 9.69 10.57
CA ASP A 133 3.23 9.49 12.01
C ASP A 133 2.57 10.60 12.85
N ALA A 134 2.67 11.86 12.40
CA ALA A 134 2.01 12.99 13.06
C ALA A 134 0.47 12.88 13.02
N ALA A 135 -0.11 12.46 11.89
CA ALA A 135 -1.55 12.25 11.77
C ALA A 135 -2.05 11.11 12.66
N LEU A 136 -1.31 10.00 12.74
CA LEU A 136 -1.63 8.87 13.62
C LEU A 136 -1.56 9.23 15.10
N ALA A 137 -0.66 10.13 15.50
CA ALA A 137 -0.53 10.58 16.88
C ALA A 137 -1.84 11.19 17.45
N ALA A 138 -2.68 11.78 16.58
CA ALA A 138 -3.98 12.32 16.99
C ALA A 138 -4.97 11.26 17.51
N TYR A 139 -4.75 9.99 17.15
CA TYR A 139 -5.57 8.84 17.58
C TYR A 139 -4.96 8.08 18.76
N ALA A 140 -3.92 8.63 19.40
CA ALA A 140 -3.26 8.06 20.57
C ALA A 140 -2.97 6.54 20.44
N PRO A 141 -2.30 6.08 19.38
CA PRO A 141 -2.06 4.67 19.17
C PRO A 141 -1.25 4.08 20.34
N ALA A 142 -1.52 2.81 20.65
CA ALA A 142 -0.58 2.05 21.47
C ALA A 142 0.78 2.00 20.76
N SER A 143 1.81 1.60 21.51
CA SER A 143 3.17 1.49 20.96
C SER A 143 3.20 0.58 19.72
N TYR A 144 3.72 1.07 18.64
CA TYR A 144 3.84 0.35 17.36
C TYR A 144 5.24 0.48 16.77
N VAL A 145 5.56 -0.33 15.80
CA VAL A 145 6.85 -0.32 15.09
C VAL A 145 6.83 0.68 13.94
N CYS A 146 5.86 0.54 13.05
CA CYS A 146 5.66 1.46 11.92
C CYS A 146 4.22 1.35 11.38
N PRO A 147 3.73 2.34 10.61
CA PRO A 147 2.50 2.23 9.85
C PRO A 147 2.55 1.09 8.82
N SER A 148 1.39 0.54 8.47
CA SER A 148 1.30 -0.51 7.45
C SER A 148 1.69 0.01 6.05
N THR A 149 2.22 -0.88 5.21
CA THR A 149 2.52 -0.59 3.80
C THR A 149 1.30 0.01 3.09
N GLY A 150 0.12 -0.50 3.41
CA GLY A 150 -1.14 -0.02 2.83
C GLY A 150 -1.45 1.43 3.20
N LEU A 151 -1.30 1.80 4.46
CA LEU A 151 -1.59 3.17 4.90
C LEU A 151 -0.57 4.17 4.34
N VAL A 152 0.71 3.81 4.28
CA VAL A 152 1.74 4.67 3.68
C VAL A 152 1.46 4.92 2.20
N ALA A 153 1.04 3.89 1.46
CA ALA A 153 0.67 4.05 0.05
C ALA A 153 -0.59 4.91 -0.12
N ILE A 154 -1.60 4.78 0.75
CA ILE A 154 -2.78 5.65 0.75
C ILE A 154 -2.35 7.11 0.96
N ALA A 155 -1.52 7.39 1.96
CA ALA A 155 -1.01 8.74 2.22
C ALA A 155 -0.26 9.31 1.00
N HIS A 156 0.65 8.52 0.41
CA HIS A 156 1.40 8.93 -0.78
C HIS A 156 0.47 9.23 -1.97
N VAL A 157 -0.55 8.41 -2.20
CA VAL A 157 -1.52 8.64 -3.28
C VAL A 157 -2.27 9.96 -3.07
N LEU A 158 -2.78 10.19 -1.87
CA LEU A 158 -3.54 11.40 -1.54
C LEU A 158 -2.71 12.68 -1.58
N GLU A 159 -1.40 12.59 -1.35
CA GLU A 159 -0.52 13.77 -1.26
C GLU A 159 0.24 14.07 -2.55
N SER A 160 0.55 13.05 -3.36
CA SER A 160 1.53 13.18 -4.43
C SER A 160 1.10 12.61 -5.78
N VAL A 161 0.10 11.71 -5.82
CA VAL A 161 -0.32 11.03 -7.05
C VAL A 161 -1.65 11.54 -7.56
N SER A 162 -2.63 11.72 -6.66
CA SER A 162 -3.93 12.27 -7.01
C SER A 162 -3.85 13.79 -7.18
N GLY A 163 -4.57 14.29 -8.18
CA GLY A 163 -4.74 15.72 -8.44
C GLY A 163 -6.21 16.15 -8.33
N ASP A 164 -6.46 17.42 -8.61
CA ASP A 164 -7.79 17.99 -8.58
C ASP A 164 -8.75 17.23 -9.51
N GLY A 165 -9.86 16.77 -8.95
CA GLY A 165 -10.90 16.00 -9.66
C GLY A 165 -10.63 14.50 -9.77
N ASP A 166 -9.50 13.98 -9.28
CA ASP A 166 -9.27 12.53 -9.21
C ASP A 166 -10.09 11.92 -8.05
N GLU A 167 -10.56 10.70 -8.27
CA GLU A 167 -11.26 9.89 -7.27
C GLU A 167 -10.30 8.83 -6.72
N VAL A 168 -10.05 8.84 -5.40
CA VAL A 168 -9.26 7.81 -4.72
C VAL A 168 -10.21 6.84 -4.02
N ALA A 169 -10.10 5.55 -4.35
CA ALA A 169 -10.90 4.50 -3.75
C ALA A 169 -10.02 3.38 -3.17
N ILE A 170 -10.49 2.77 -2.09
CA ILE A 170 -9.81 1.65 -1.42
C ILE A 170 -10.72 0.44 -1.29
N ALA A 171 -10.16 -0.77 -1.43
CA ALA A 171 -10.82 -2.04 -1.19
C ALA A 171 -9.85 -3.03 -0.52
N GLY A 172 -10.36 -4.01 0.23
CA GLY A 172 -9.50 -5.03 0.84
C GLY A 172 -8.65 -4.56 2.02
N PHE A 173 -9.08 -3.53 2.74
CA PHE A 173 -8.40 -3.02 3.94
C PHE A 173 -9.18 -3.41 5.20
N GLY A 174 -8.79 -4.54 5.82
CA GLY A 174 -9.40 -5.06 7.06
C GLY A 174 -8.77 -4.49 8.33
N HIS A 175 -7.72 -3.68 8.26
CA HIS A 175 -6.97 -3.14 9.40
C HIS A 175 -6.60 -4.21 10.43
N GLN A 176 -6.05 -5.31 9.95
CA GLN A 176 -5.63 -6.46 10.76
C GLN A 176 -4.40 -7.13 10.15
N GLY A 177 -3.65 -7.85 10.98
CA GLY A 177 -2.44 -8.55 10.56
C GLY A 177 -1.34 -8.47 11.60
N TRP A 178 -0.14 -8.09 11.20
CA TRP A 178 1.01 -8.02 12.08
C TRP A 178 0.83 -6.96 13.18
N SER A 179 1.02 -7.38 14.44
CA SER A 179 0.78 -6.56 15.64
C SER A 179 1.73 -5.35 15.80
N GLY A 180 2.78 -5.27 14.99
CA GLY A 180 3.66 -4.10 14.93
C GLY A 180 3.08 -2.88 14.22
N HIS A 181 1.88 -3.01 13.61
CA HIS A 181 1.17 -1.89 12.99
C HIS A 181 0.07 -1.33 13.91
N PRO A 182 -0.18 -0.01 13.90
CA PRO A 182 -1.21 0.64 14.72
C PRO A 182 -2.60 0.54 14.07
N PHE A 183 -3.07 -0.66 13.73
CA PHE A 183 -4.27 -0.86 12.90
C PHE A 183 -5.53 -0.15 13.40
N ALA A 184 -5.73 -0.04 14.72
CA ALA A 184 -6.89 0.68 15.27
C ALA A 184 -6.84 2.18 14.95
N ALA A 185 -5.65 2.80 15.05
CA ALA A 185 -5.45 4.20 14.68
C ALA A 185 -5.49 4.40 13.16
N GLU A 186 -4.94 3.44 12.40
CA GLU A 186 -5.02 3.45 10.93
C GLU A 186 -6.47 3.41 10.45
N GLN A 187 -7.30 2.57 11.06
CA GLN A 187 -8.73 2.50 10.73
C GLN A 187 -9.42 3.84 10.98
N GLN A 188 -9.20 4.46 12.14
CA GLN A 188 -9.79 5.75 12.49
C GLN A 188 -9.35 6.86 11.52
N LEU A 189 -8.06 6.89 11.15
CA LEU A 189 -7.55 7.84 10.16
C LEU A 189 -8.20 7.64 8.79
N VAL A 190 -8.30 6.40 8.32
CA VAL A 190 -8.95 6.09 7.03
C VAL A 190 -10.44 6.43 7.05
N GLU A 191 -11.14 6.20 8.16
CA GLU A 191 -12.53 6.61 8.34
C GLU A 191 -12.68 8.14 8.32
N ALA A 192 -11.78 8.88 8.98
CA ALA A 192 -11.76 10.34 8.93
C ALA A 192 -11.56 10.87 7.51
N LEU A 193 -10.56 10.34 6.79
CA LEU A 193 -10.31 10.69 5.38
C LEU A 193 -11.51 10.40 4.47
N SER A 194 -12.22 9.31 4.74
CA SER A 194 -13.44 8.95 4.00
C SER A 194 -14.59 9.93 4.30
N ASN A 195 -14.76 10.32 5.56
CA ASN A 195 -15.77 11.29 5.98
C ASN A 195 -15.49 12.70 5.42
N GLU A 196 -14.23 13.04 5.22
CA GLU A 196 -13.77 14.27 4.55
C GLU A 196 -13.94 14.23 3.02
N GLY A 197 -14.34 13.08 2.46
CA GLY A 197 -14.48 12.89 1.01
C GLY A 197 -13.16 12.80 0.26
N ARG A 198 -12.02 12.61 0.97
CA ARG A 198 -10.70 12.51 0.36
C ARG A 198 -10.42 11.12 -0.25
N LEU A 199 -11.11 10.11 0.23
CA LEU A 199 -11.11 8.78 -0.34
C LEU A 199 -12.47 8.10 -0.15
N THR A 200 -12.74 7.05 -0.92
CA THR A 200 -13.96 6.24 -0.80
C THR A 200 -13.58 4.79 -0.51
N ARG A 201 -14.18 4.21 0.54
CA ARG A 201 -14.10 2.76 0.76
C ARG A 201 -15.14 2.05 -0.10
N VAL A 202 -14.70 1.18 -1.00
CA VAL A 202 -15.61 0.40 -1.85
C VAL A 202 -16.35 -0.63 -1.00
N SER A 203 -17.68 -0.60 -1.08
CA SER A 203 -18.59 -1.55 -0.43
C SER A 203 -19.49 -2.21 -1.48
N ALA A 204 -20.21 -3.26 -1.12
CA ALA A 204 -21.20 -3.88 -1.99
C ALA A 204 -22.25 -2.86 -2.49
N THR A 205 -22.63 -1.91 -1.63
CA THR A 205 -23.58 -0.84 -1.98
C THR A 205 -23.02 0.13 -3.03
N SER A 206 -21.73 0.46 -2.94
CA SER A 206 -21.07 1.36 -3.90
C SER A 206 -21.05 0.76 -5.33
N ILE A 207 -20.89 -0.56 -5.42
CA ILE A 207 -20.84 -1.29 -6.70
C ILE A 207 -22.20 -1.26 -7.39
N PHE A 208 -23.30 -1.47 -6.66
CA PHE A 208 -24.66 -1.44 -7.22
C PHE A 208 -25.05 -0.06 -7.75
N SER A 209 -24.65 1.02 -7.09
CA SER A 209 -24.94 2.38 -7.54
C SER A 209 -24.23 2.73 -8.86
N ALA A 210 -22.99 2.27 -9.05
CA ALA A 210 -22.22 2.50 -10.25
C ALA A 210 -22.76 1.73 -11.49
N SER A 211 -23.39 0.56 -11.26
CA SER A 211 -23.94 -0.27 -12.35
C SER A 211 -25.31 0.21 -12.87
N GLN A 212 -25.98 1.13 -12.17
CA GLN A 212 -27.27 1.70 -12.59
C GLN A 212 -27.12 3.04 -13.33
N GLY A 213 -25.91 3.60 -13.39
CA GLY A 213 -25.61 4.88 -14.05
C GLY A 213 -24.83 4.76 -15.37
N ALA A 214 -24.63 3.55 -15.86
CA ALA A 214 -24.02 3.22 -17.16
C ALA A 214 -25.07 2.64 -18.13
#